data_049070812ebc2258679beec467421d33
#
_entry.id   049070812ebc2258679beec467421d33
#
_cell.length_a   1.000
_cell.length_b   1.000
_cell.length_c   1.000
_cell.angle_alpha   90.00
_cell.angle_beta   90.00
_cell.angle_gamma   90.00
#
_symmetry.space_group_name_H-M   'P 1'
#
loop_
_entity.id
_entity.type
_entity.pdbx_description
1 polymer ?
#
loop_
_entity_poly.entity_id
_entity_poly.type
_entity_poly.pdbx_seq_one_letter_code
_entity_poly.pdbx_strand_id
1 'polypeptide(L)'
;MNLFQLFHRTKPGEHRLRYIVKGNADDFNVTFKCGHAAGVIQEPHVHKGWKHTFTGRDGDYIYIAAQSNKPDSEVHILVYEDGKLKQDCTKAGDFPLVQVSGSV
;
A
#
# COMPACT_ATOMS: atom_id res chain seq x y z
N MET A 1 -26.82 16.42 -13.15
CA MET A 1 -25.57 15.78 -12.76
C MET A 1 -25.82 14.90 -11.53
N ASN A 2 -25.24 13.74 -11.52
CA ASN A 2 -25.34 12.86 -10.37
C ASN A 2 -24.39 13.34 -9.28
N LEU A 3 -24.93 13.68 -8.12
CA LEU A 3 -24.15 14.17 -6.99
C LEU A 3 -23.13 13.11 -6.51
N PHE A 4 -23.48 11.85 -6.59
CA PHE A 4 -22.61 10.73 -6.24
C PHE A 4 -21.31 10.77 -7.04
N GLN A 5 -21.36 11.11 -8.31
CA GLN A 5 -20.18 11.18 -9.16
C GLN A 5 -19.21 12.27 -8.72
N LEU A 6 -19.69 13.33 -8.12
CA LEU A 6 -18.81 14.39 -7.63
C LEU A 6 -17.90 13.91 -6.50
N PHE A 7 -18.40 13.02 -5.63
CA PHE A 7 -17.63 12.54 -4.49
C PHE A 7 -16.64 11.44 -4.85
N HIS A 8 -16.89 10.71 -5.91
CA HIS A 8 -16.05 9.59 -6.32
C HIS A 8 -15.17 9.90 -7.50
N ARG A 9 -15.25 11.13 -7.99
CA ARG A 9 -14.57 11.54 -9.18
C ARG A 9 -13.21 12.11 -8.82
N THR A 10 -12.16 11.52 -9.36
CA THR A 10 -10.83 12.11 -9.31
C THR A 10 -10.70 13.13 -10.44
N LYS A 11 -9.82 14.10 -10.24
CA LYS A 11 -9.46 15.05 -11.30
C LYS A 11 -8.60 14.36 -12.35
N PRO A 12 -8.55 14.88 -13.60
CA PRO A 12 -7.61 14.35 -14.59
C PRO A 12 -6.19 14.26 -14.04
N GLY A 13 -5.55 13.13 -14.27
CA GLY A 13 -4.19 12.88 -13.77
C GLY A 13 -4.12 12.46 -12.31
N GLU A 14 -5.23 12.41 -11.59
CA GLU A 14 -5.29 11.93 -10.22
C GLU A 14 -5.85 10.52 -10.18
N HIS A 15 -5.30 9.71 -9.27
CA HIS A 15 -5.69 8.32 -9.08
C HIS A 15 -5.84 8.00 -7.62
N ARG A 16 -6.76 7.08 -7.31
CA ARG A 16 -6.91 6.59 -5.93
C ARG A 16 -6.03 5.37 -5.74
N LEU A 17 -5.08 5.49 -4.83
CA LEU A 17 -4.16 4.41 -4.49
C LEU A 17 -4.56 3.78 -3.15
N ARG A 18 -4.36 2.47 -3.06
CA ARG A 18 -4.58 1.75 -1.80
C ARG A 18 -3.48 0.72 -1.61
N TYR A 19 -2.84 0.79 -0.47
CA TYR A 19 -1.91 -0.25 0.00
C TYR A 19 -2.65 -1.18 0.95
N ILE A 20 -2.41 -2.49 0.81
CA ILE A 20 -2.94 -3.49 1.74
C ILE A 20 -1.80 -4.42 2.12
N VAL A 21 -1.67 -4.72 3.42
CA VAL A 21 -0.72 -5.69 3.94
C VAL A 21 -1.50 -6.84 4.55
N LYS A 22 -1.24 -8.04 4.06
CA LYS A 22 -1.82 -9.30 4.55
C LYS A 22 -0.72 -10.24 4.97
N GLY A 23 -1.09 -11.32 5.64
CA GLY A 23 -0.17 -12.38 6.02
C GLY A 23 -0.80 -13.29 7.04
N ASN A 24 -0.04 -14.30 7.46
CA ASN A 24 -0.49 -15.26 8.48
C ASN A 24 -0.07 -14.87 9.89
N ALA A 25 0.82 -13.89 10.05
CA ALA A 25 1.16 -13.30 11.33
C ALA A 25 0.42 -11.97 11.48
N ASP A 26 0.16 -11.56 12.71
CA ASP A 26 -0.61 -10.36 12.98
C ASP A 26 0.26 -9.25 13.59
N ASP A 27 1.47 -9.10 13.09
CA ASP A 27 2.42 -8.11 13.61
C ASP A 27 3.43 -7.78 12.51
N PHE A 28 3.27 -6.60 11.91
CA PHE A 28 4.12 -6.13 10.83
C PHE A 28 4.61 -4.72 11.09
N ASN A 29 5.80 -4.40 10.59
CA ASN A 29 6.25 -3.02 10.49
C ASN A 29 6.07 -2.57 9.03
N VAL A 30 5.45 -1.43 8.82
CA VAL A 30 5.17 -0.91 7.48
C VAL A 30 5.84 0.44 7.31
N THR A 31 6.51 0.62 6.18
CA THR A 31 7.10 1.90 5.76
C THR A 31 6.53 2.22 4.39
N PHE A 32 5.98 3.40 4.20
CA PHE A 32 5.35 3.72 2.93
C PHE A 32 5.41 5.20 2.60
N LYS A 33 5.29 5.49 1.31
CA LYS A 33 5.19 6.84 0.78
C LYS A 33 3.80 7.03 0.21
N CYS A 34 3.14 8.13 0.56
CA CYS A 34 1.83 8.44 0.01
C CYS A 34 1.86 9.77 -0.74
N GLY A 35 1.38 9.72 -1.98
CA GLY A 35 1.31 10.88 -2.84
C GLY A 35 2.69 11.43 -3.18
N HIS A 36 2.73 12.72 -3.45
CA HIS A 36 3.96 13.44 -3.78
C HIS A 36 4.64 14.06 -2.57
N ALA A 37 4.19 13.71 -1.36
CA ALA A 37 4.82 14.18 -0.14
C ALA A 37 6.26 13.69 -0.05
N ALA A 38 7.15 14.53 0.43
CA ALA A 38 8.53 14.13 0.69
C ALA A 38 8.59 13.20 1.90
N GLY A 39 9.50 12.22 1.83
CA GLY A 39 9.73 11.30 2.94
C GLY A 39 8.75 10.15 2.99
N VAL A 40 8.89 9.34 4.03
CA VAL A 40 8.11 8.14 4.23
C VAL A 40 7.46 8.16 5.61
N ILE A 41 6.38 7.40 5.74
CA ILE A 41 5.69 7.20 7.00
C ILE A 41 6.04 5.80 7.49
N GLN A 42 6.32 5.66 8.79
CA GLN A 42 6.61 4.38 9.42
C GLN A 42 5.54 4.08 10.46
N GLU A 43 4.96 2.88 10.38
CA GLU A 43 3.98 2.40 11.36
C GLU A 43 4.42 1.03 11.86
N PRO A 44 4.94 0.95 13.09
CA PRO A 44 5.34 -0.32 13.67
C PRO A 44 4.13 -1.07 14.24
N HIS A 45 4.24 -2.39 14.28
CA HIS A 45 3.28 -3.27 14.94
C HIS A 45 1.84 -3.11 14.44
N VAL A 46 1.67 -3.03 13.12
CA VAL A 46 0.33 -3.03 12.53
C VAL A 46 -0.19 -4.45 12.41
N HIS A 47 -1.52 -4.58 12.32
CA HIS A 47 -2.19 -5.87 12.21
C HIS A 47 -2.42 -6.27 10.75
N LYS A 48 -2.59 -7.58 10.52
CA LYS A 48 -2.93 -8.07 9.19
C LYS A 48 -4.23 -7.42 8.71
N GLY A 49 -4.27 -7.15 7.41
CA GLY A 49 -5.38 -6.39 6.84
C GLY A 49 -5.21 -4.89 6.95
N TRP A 50 -4.05 -4.43 7.43
CA TRP A 50 -3.72 -3.01 7.43
C TRP A 50 -3.87 -2.45 6.02
N LYS A 51 -4.45 -1.27 5.90
CA LYS A 51 -4.62 -0.62 4.62
C LYS A 51 -4.51 0.89 4.76
N HIS A 52 -4.08 1.51 3.68
CA HIS A 52 -3.97 2.96 3.60
C HIS A 52 -4.38 3.40 2.20
N THR A 53 -5.29 4.36 2.13
CA THR A 53 -5.78 4.90 0.86
C THR A 53 -5.34 6.36 0.74
N PHE A 54 -4.86 6.74 -0.43
CA PHE A 54 -4.44 8.10 -0.70
C PHE A 54 -4.66 8.44 -2.18
N THR A 55 -4.54 9.73 -2.51
CA THR A 55 -4.62 10.21 -3.90
C THR A 55 -3.21 10.44 -4.41
N GLY A 56 -2.89 9.85 -5.56
CA GLY A 56 -1.63 10.06 -6.27
C GLY A 56 -1.88 10.71 -7.62
N ARG A 57 -0.86 11.33 -8.18
CA ARG A 57 -0.91 11.95 -9.51
C ARG A 57 -0.06 11.17 -10.48
N ASP A 58 -0.39 11.26 -11.77
CA ASP A 58 0.43 10.67 -12.82
C ASP A 58 1.89 11.03 -12.61
N GLY A 59 2.76 10.01 -12.59
CA GLY A 59 4.19 10.19 -12.40
C GLY A 59 4.67 10.16 -10.96
N ASP A 60 3.77 10.21 -9.98
CA ASP A 60 4.17 10.12 -8.56
C ASP A 60 4.80 8.76 -8.29
N TYR A 61 5.85 8.77 -7.49
CA TYR A 61 6.52 7.55 -7.04
C TYR A 61 5.73 6.93 -5.89
N ILE A 62 5.52 5.62 -5.98
CA ILE A 62 4.91 4.85 -4.88
C ILE A 62 5.94 3.91 -4.28
N TYR A 63 5.85 3.70 -2.98
CA TYR A 63 6.74 2.82 -2.25
C TYR A 63 6.06 2.29 -1.02
N ILE A 64 6.15 0.99 -0.80
CA ILE A 64 5.74 0.36 0.45
C ILE A 64 6.64 -0.83 0.74
N ALA A 65 7.06 -0.93 1.98
CA ALA A 65 7.78 -2.08 2.51
C ALA A 65 7.04 -2.57 3.75
N ALA A 66 6.93 -3.88 3.88
CA ALA A 66 6.34 -4.49 5.05
C ALA A 66 7.20 -5.65 5.50
N GLN A 67 7.47 -5.72 6.80
CA GLN A 67 8.25 -6.79 7.40
C GLN A 67 7.46 -7.43 8.52
N SER A 68 7.34 -8.75 8.48
CA SER A 68 6.76 -9.50 9.59
C SER A 68 7.70 -9.51 10.78
N ASN A 69 7.14 -9.36 11.97
CA ASN A 69 7.89 -9.44 13.23
C ASN A 69 7.91 -10.86 13.80
N LYS A 70 7.64 -11.88 12.98
CA LYS A 70 7.55 -13.27 13.41
C LYS A 70 8.42 -14.16 12.54
N PRO A 71 9.01 -15.22 13.14
CA PRO A 71 9.64 -16.27 12.36
C PRO A 71 8.57 -17.12 11.67
N ASP A 72 8.97 -17.86 10.65
CA ASP A 72 8.11 -18.81 9.93
C ASP A 72 6.74 -18.19 9.59
N SER A 73 6.77 -17.07 8.90
CA SER A 73 5.58 -16.31 8.57
C SER A 73 5.60 -15.86 7.12
N GLU A 74 4.49 -15.27 6.69
CA GLU A 74 4.31 -14.78 5.33
C GLU A 74 3.79 -13.36 5.38
N VAL A 75 4.29 -12.53 4.48
CA VAL A 75 3.78 -11.17 4.28
C VAL A 75 3.46 -10.94 2.81
N HIS A 76 2.33 -10.28 2.57
CA HIS A 76 1.78 -10.06 1.24
C HIS A 76 1.37 -8.60 1.11
N ILE A 77 1.93 -7.91 0.13
CA ILE A 77 1.56 -6.53 -0.20
C ILE A 77 0.73 -6.52 -1.47
N LEU A 78 -0.37 -5.79 -1.43
CA LEU A 78 -1.22 -5.53 -2.58
C LEU A 78 -1.28 -4.01 -2.79
N VAL A 79 -1.14 -3.58 -4.04
CA VAL A 79 -1.29 -2.18 -4.43
C VAL A 79 -2.40 -2.08 -5.46
N TYR A 80 -3.42 -1.28 -5.14
CA TYR A 80 -4.54 -1.01 -6.04
C TYR A 80 -4.46 0.42 -6.54
N GLU A 81 -4.81 0.62 -7.80
CA GLU A 81 -4.95 1.94 -8.41
C GLU A 81 -6.31 2.01 -9.08
N ASP A 82 -7.13 2.97 -8.66
CA ASP A 82 -8.50 3.15 -9.16
C ASP A 82 -9.34 1.87 -9.06
N GLY A 83 -9.16 1.12 -7.98
CA GLY A 83 -9.88 -0.11 -7.70
C GLY A 83 -9.35 -1.35 -8.42
N LYS A 84 -8.28 -1.22 -9.20
CA LYS A 84 -7.68 -2.36 -9.92
C LYS A 84 -6.36 -2.74 -9.29
N LEU A 85 -6.12 -4.05 -9.19
CA LEU A 85 -4.85 -4.57 -8.67
C LEU A 85 -3.72 -4.19 -9.62
N LYS A 86 -2.75 -3.45 -9.11
CA LYS A 86 -1.60 -2.98 -9.87
C LYS A 86 -0.36 -3.79 -9.60
N GLN A 87 -0.10 -4.12 -8.33
CA GLN A 87 1.04 -4.90 -7.91
C GLN A 87 0.65 -5.85 -6.80
N ASP A 88 1.33 -6.98 -6.74
CA ASP A 88 1.04 -8.08 -5.83
C ASP A 88 2.37 -8.79 -5.55
N CYS A 89 2.81 -8.79 -4.29
CA CYS A 89 4.09 -9.36 -3.93
C CYS A 89 4.01 -10.07 -2.59
N THR A 90 4.52 -11.29 -2.53
CA THR A 90 4.47 -12.14 -1.34
C THR A 90 5.86 -12.67 -1.03
N LYS A 91 6.18 -12.79 0.25
CA LYS A 91 7.41 -13.43 0.70
C LYS A 91 7.16 -14.20 2.00
N ALA A 92 7.80 -15.34 2.15
CA ALA A 92 7.70 -16.19 3.33
C ALA A 92 9.09 -16.48 3.87
N GLY A 93 9.16 -16.81 5.16
CA GLY A 93 10.40 -17.15 5.85
C GLY A 93 10.43 -16.61 7.26
N ASP A 94 11.62 -16.39 7.78
CA ASP A 94 11.79 -15.78 9.10
C ASP A 94 11.90 -14.27 8.96
N PHE A 95 10.97 -13.54 9.59
CA PHE A 95 10.91 -12.09 9.51
C PHE A 95 10.94 -11.57 8.07
N PRO A 96 10.08 -12.12 7.20
CA PRO A 96 10.16 -11.78 5.77
C PRO A 96 9.87 -10.30 5.53
N LEU A 97 10.62 -9.74 4.59
CA LEU A 97 10.48 -8.34 4.16
C LEU A 97 10.08 -8.31 2.70
N VAL A 98 9.00 -7.60 2.38
CA VAL A 98 8.55 -7.37 1.02
C VAL A 98 8.62 -5.88 0.73
N GLN A 99 9.09 -5.52 -0.45
CA GLN A 99 9.12 -4.14 -0.92
C GLN A 99 8.47 -4.06 -2.30
N VAL A 100 7.67 -3.02 -2.49
CA VAL A 100 7.01 -2.74 -3.76
C VAL A 100 7.24 -1.27 -4.09
N SER A 101 7.65 -0.99 -5.31
CA SER A 101 7.81 0.38 -5.78
C SER A 101 7.34 0.50 -7.22
N GLY A 102 7.07 1.73 -7.63
CA GLY A 102 6.60 1.99 -8.98
C GLY A 102 6.18 3.45 -9.11
N SER A 103 5.42 3.73 -10.14
CA SER A 103 4.88 5.07 -10.37
C SER A 103 3.39 4.99 -10.70
N VAL A 104 2.70 6.04 -10.35
CA VAL A 104 1.29 6.19 -10.68
C VAL A 104 1.11 6.45 -12.18
#